data_3922f99b7d6953db2159e816e7b4202a
#
_entry.id   3922f99b7d6953db2159e816e7b4202a
#
_cell.length_a   1.000
_cell.length_b   1.000
_cell.length_c   1.000
_cell.angle_alpha   90.00
_cell.angle_beta   90.00
_cell.angle_gamma   90.00
#
_symmetry.space_group_name_H-M   'P 1'
#
loop_
_entity.id
_entity.type
_entity.pdbx_description
1 polymer ?
#
loop_
_entity_poly.entity_id
_entity_poly.type
_entity_poly.pdbx_seq_one_letter_code
_entity_poly.pdbx_strand_id
1 'polypeptide(L)'
;MTTVDNVEKAILGMRLLNLDSIDDVLKERVNVGMFADLRHIALWSLCNVLEKELGRLDATVLAANLDRLAPEDRATIDEDYVLDLIHWAPAAADVVVDTYVQALEDSYTKRMMEATHARVGQLLGANESPENILHEVRSLWSNIGEVYRRAGTQGDALLGAFTSWLDGEDGFFATPWEQINRLIDGWRPGGLYVAGARPGGFKSAIALQAALGVALEKPVAISSLEMSCQEVMSRLVSVRLRAPYRHVIAGGLTQAQRDDAVRAATEIAELPISVDDRSGVTIDDVRAHARAVKHQHGDLGMIVVDYLQLMSSPRGDRRPRHEIVADFSRQLKIMAGDLECPVLALSQLNRLAAEGSGPSMAHLRESGALEQDANVIMLLSCPEGPDGNPNKEVLDVKVAKNRQGPTGGGRLNRARDSMAFEG
;
A
#
# COMPACT_ATOMS: atom_id res chain seq x y z
N MET A 1 -25.88 29.35 3.19
CA MET A 1 -25.39 27.95 3.28
C MET A 1 -26.29 27.09 2.44
N THR A 2 -25.75 26.49 1.40
CA THR A 2 -26.49 25.56 0.53
C THR A 2 -26.79 24.32 1.37
N THR A 3 -28.05 23.91 1.47
CA THR A 3 -28.41 22.67 2.17
C THR A 3 -27.92 21.47 1.35
N VAL A 4 -27.69 20.32 1.97
CA VAL A 4 -27.27 19.07 1.27
C VAL A 4 -28.25 18.73 0.15
N ASP A 5 -29.55 18.87 0.42
CA ASP A 5 -30.64 18.64 -0.56
C ASP A 5 -30.46 19.50 -1.82
N ASN A 6 -30.08 20.78 -1.66
CA ASN A 6 -29.85 21.67 -2.79
C ASN A 6 -28.62 21.28 -3.63
N VAL A 7 -27.58 20.73 -3.01
CA VAL A 7 -26.40 20.23 -3.71
C VAL A 7 -26.76 18.98 -4.53
N GLU A 8 -27.51 18.06 -3.96
CA GLU A 8 -27.95 16.85 -4.62
C GLU A 8 -28.87 17.16 -5.83
N LYS A 9 -29.82 18.09 -5.67
CA LYS A 9 -30.68 18.57 -6.76
C LYS A 9 -29.86 19.22 -7.88
N ALA A 10 -28.87 20.04 -7.52
CA ALA A 10 -28.01 20.67 -8.51
C ALA A 10 -27.19 19.65 -9.30
N ILE A 11 -26.65 18.63 -8.65
CA ILE A 11 -25.91 17.53 -9.31
C ILE A 11 -26.83 16.77 -10.26
N LEU A 12 -28.05 16.39 -9.83
CA LEU A 12 -29.02 15.74 -10.69
C LEU A 12 -29.42 16.64 -11.87
N GLY A 13 -29.69 17.93 -11.60
CA GLY A 13 -30.01 18.89 -12.62
C GLY A 13 -28.90 19.06 -13.68
N MET A 14 -27.63 19.16 -13.21
CA MET A 14 -26.47 19.22 -14.11
C MET A 14 -26.36 17.98 -15.00
N ARG A 15 -26.61 16.80 -14.45
CA ARG A 15 -26.60 15.55 -15.22
C ARG A 15 -27.64 15.54 -16.33
N LEU A 16 -28.83 16.15 -16.10
CA LEU A 16 -29.92 16.23 -17.06
C LEU A 16 -29.68 17.28 -18.16
N LEU A 17 -28.65 18.14 -18.04
CA LEU A 17 -28.25 19.05 -19.12
C LEU A 17 -27.60 18.33 -20.30
N ASN A 18 -27.14 17.10 -20.12
CA ASN A 18 -26.51 16.25 -21.14
C ASN A 18 -25.33 16.95 -21.86
N LEU A 19 -24.43 17.54 -21.07
CA LEU A 19 -23.21 18.18 -21.56
C LEU A 19 -22.00 17.25 -21.27
N ASP A 20 -21.26 16.88 -22.34
CA ASP A 20 -20.16 15.91 -22.23
C ASP A 20 -19.14 16.28 -21.15
N SER A 21 -18.78 17.57 -21.02
CA SER A 21 -17.83 18.06 -20.00
C SER A 21 -18.31 17.88 -18.57
N ILE A 22 -19.61 17.91 -18.32
CA ILE A 22 -20.23 17.69 -17.02
C ILE A 22 -20.35 16.20 -16.76
N ASP A 23 -20.81 15.45 -17.75
CA ASP A 23 -21.03 14.01 -17.65
C ASP A 23 -19.76 13.25 -17.31
N ASP A 24 -18.61 13.62 -17.88
CA ASP A 24 -17.32 13.00 -17.59
C ASP A 24 -16.96 13.17 -16.11
N VAL A 25 -17.06 14.38 -15.56
CA VAL A 25 -16.79 14.67 -14.14
C VAL A 25 -17.75 13.90 -13.22
N LEU A 26 -19.05 13.91 -13.56
CA LEU A 26 -20.06 13.24 -12.74
C LEU A 26 -19.90 11.71 -12.74
N LYS A 27 -19.58 11.10 -13.88
CA LYS A 27 -19.35 9.65 -14.00
C LYS A 27 -18.11 9.20 -13.24
N GLU A 28 -17.07 10.01 -13.24
CA GLU A 28 -15.82 9.68 -12.55
C GLU A 28 -15.94 9.81 -11.03
N ARG A 29 -16.62 10.86 -10.54
CA ARG A 29 -16.55 11.25 -9.13
C ARG A 29 -17.82 10.97 -8.33
N VAL A 30 -18.98 10.88 -8.94
CA VAL A 30 -20.26 10.72 -8.24
C VAL A 30 -20.77 9.29 -8.32
N ASN A 31 -21.08 8.71 -7.16
CA ASN A 31 -21.75 7.41 -7.07
C ASN A 31 -23.05 7.52 -6.26
N VAL A 32 -23.93 6.53 -6.43
CA VAL A 32 -25.26 6.50 -5.82
C VAL A 32 -25.25 6.60 -4.30
N GLY A 33 -24.20 6.07 -3.63
CA GLY A 33 -24.09 6.12 -2.17
C GLY A 33 -23.82 7.52 -1.61
N MET A 34 -23.45 8.48 -2.45
CA MET A 34 -23.19 9.87 -2.03
C MET A 34 -24.46 10.67 -1.77
N PHE A 35 -25.61 10.21 -2.25
CA PHE A 35 -26.89 10.88 -2.02
C PHE A 35 -27.48 10.50 -0.66
N ALA A 36 -28.13 11.46 0.02
CA ALA A 36 -28.84 11.25 1.28
C ALA A 36 -30.33 11.06 1.06
N ASP A 37 -30.92 11.75 0.08
CA ASP A 37 -32.35 11.65 -0.25
C ASP A 37 -32.61 10.38 -1.07
N LEU A 38 -33.52 9.54 -0.60
CA LEU A 38 -33.89 8.28 -1.28
C LEU A 38 -34.40 8.51 -2.70
N ARG A 39 -35.09 9.63 -2.94
CA ARG A 39 -35.56 10.03 -4.28
C ARG A 39 -34.39 10.27 -5.22
N HIS A 40 -33.35 10.93 -4.74
CA HIS A 40 -32.14 11.19 -5.53
C HIS A 40 -31.35 9.93 -5.81
N ILE A 41 -31.31 8.98 -4.86
CA ILE A 41 -30.73 7.64 -5.03
C ILE A 41 -31.48 6.90 -6.16
N ALA A 42 -32.82 6.90 -6.11
CA ALA A 42 -33.65 6.22 -7.10
C ALA A 42 -33.47 6.84 -8.50
N LEU A 43 -33.51 8.18 -8.60
CA LEU A 43 -33.28 8.90 -9.85
C LEU A 43 -31.88 8.69 -10.42
N TRP A 44 -30.85 8.78 -9.59
CA TRP A 44 -29.47 8.54 -10.05
C TRP A 44 -29.30 7.12 -10.59
N SER A 45 -29.90 6.14 -9.92
CA SER A 45 -29.89 4.73 -10.35
C SER A 45 -30.60 4.55 -11.67
N LEU A 46 -31.77 5.17 -11.84
CA LEU A 46 -32.53 5.13 -13.09
C LEU A 46 -31.75 5.81 -14.23
N CYS A 47 -31.11 6.96 -13.96
CA CYS A 47 -30.25 7.64 -14.93
C CYS A 47 -29.13 6.72 -15.44
N ASN A 48 -28.45 5.99 -14.54
CA ASN A 48 -27.39 5.05 -14.92
C ASN A 48 -27.90 3.91 -15.83
N VAL A 49 -29.12 3.44 -15.59
CA VAL A 49 -29.73 2.39 -16.41
C VAL A 49 -30.10 2.93 -17.80
N LEU A 50 -30.80 4.07 -17.84
CA LEU A 50 -31.26 4.67 -19.10
C LEU A 50 -30.09 5.10 -19.99
N GLU A 51 -29.06 5.68 -19.41
CA GLU A 51 -27.88 6.08 -20.17
C GLU A 51 -27.16 4.88 -20.80
N LYS A 52 -27.04 3.78 -20.05
CA LYS A 52 -26.47 2.54 -20.57
C LYS A 52 -27.27 1.91 -21.70
N GLU A 53 -28.61 2.04 -21.66
CA GLU A 53 -29.50 1.47 -22.65
C GLU A 53 -29.65 2.37 -23.89
N LEU A 54 -29.74 3.68 -23.70
CA LEU A 54 -30.14 4.64 -24.76
C LEU A 54 -28.95 5.49 -25.26
N GLY A 55 -27.80 5.49 -24.55
CA GLY A 55 -26.61 6.23 -24.90
C GLY A 55 -26.69 7.75 -24.62
N ARG A 56 -27.88 8.29 -24.37
CA ARG A 56 -28.12 9.69 -24.02
C ARG A 56 -29.23 9.80 -22.98
N LEU A 57 -29.09 10.80 -22.10
CA LEU A 57 -30.05 11.06 -21.04
C LEU A 57 -30.35 12.56 -20.97
N ASP A 58 -31.62 12.90 -20.96
CA ASP A 58 -32.12 14.23 -20.63
C ASP A 58 -33.36 14.11 -19.72
N ALA A 59 -33.87 15.25 -19.26
CA ALA A 59 -35.04 15.26 -18.37
C ALA A 59 -36.29 14.67 -18.99
N THR A 60 -36.50 14.82 -20.31
CA THR A 60 -37.67 14.29 -21.01
C THR A 60 -37.60 12.76 -21.05
N VAL A 61 -36.42 12.21 -21.36
CA VAL A 61 -36.18 10.76 -21.33
C VAL A 61 -36.37 10.21 -19.92
N LEU A 62 -35.85 10.89 -18.90
CA LEU A 62 -36.02 10.46 -17.52
C LEU A 62 -37.48 10.48 -17.08
N ALA A 63 -38.22 11.58 -17.35
CA ALA A 63 -39.63 11.73 -17.02
C ALA A 63 -40.49 10.65 -17.69
N ALA A 64 -40.22 10.35 -18.98
CA ALA A 64 -40.94 9.32 -19.73
C ALA A 64 -40.71 7.88 -19.23
N ASN A 65 -39.73 7.65 -18.36
CA ASN A 65 -39.38 6.33 -17.85
C ASN A 65 -39.55 6.20 -16.31
N LEU A 66 -40.28 7.10 -15.66
CA LEU A 66 -40.54 7.03 -14.21
C LEU A 66 -41.36 5.79 -13.82
N ASP A 67 -42.04 5.16 -14.74
CA ASP A 67 -42.75 3.90 -14.54
C ASP A 67 -41.82 2.73 -14.20
N ARG A 68 -40.52 2.88 -14.45
CA ARG A 68 -39.47 1.89 -14.09
C ARG A 68 -38.98 2.00 -12.63
N LEU A 69 -39.35 3.07 -11.93
CA LEU A 69 -39.08 3.21 -10.50
C LEU A 69 -39.97 2.25 -9.68
N ALA A 70 -39.51 1.92 -8.46
CA ALA A 70 -40.34 1.18 -7.51
C ALA A 70 -41.63 1.95 -7.18
N PRO A 71 -42.74 1.25 -6.84
CA PRO A 71 -44.02 1.92 -6.56
C PRO A 71 -43.95 2.97 -5.43
N GLU A 72 -43.10 2.76 -4.45
CA GLU A 72 -42.83 3.65 -3.31
C GLU A 72 -42.15 4.95 -3.77
N ASP A 73 -41.20 4.87 -4.69
CA ASP A 73 -40.50 6.04 -5.23
C ASP A 73 -41.40 6.86 -6.15
N ARG A 74 -42.22 6.20 -6.96
CA ARG A 74 -43.23 6.86 -7.83
C ARG A 74 -44.26 7.69 -7.06
N ALA A 75 -44.49 7.36 -5.81
CA ALA A 75 -45.40 8.12 -4.97
C ALA A 75 -44.87 9.53 -4.61
N THR A 76 -43.56 9.73 -4.76
CA THR A 76 -42.86 10.97 -4.34
C THR A 76 -42.05 11.64 -5.44
N ILE A 77 -41.94 10.98 -6.61
CA ILE A 77 -41.20 11.46 -7.77
C ILE A 77 -42.20 11.48 -8.98
N ASP A 78 -42.57 12.67 -9.40
CA ASP A 78 -43.40 12.90 -10.57
C ASP A 78 -42.63 13.63 -11.67
N GLU A 79 -43.29 13.87 -12.82
CA GLU A 79 -42.66 14.55 -13.93
C GLU A 79 -42.30 16.00 -13.58
N ASP A 80 -43.12 16.69 -12.77
CA ASP A 80 -42.84 18.06 -12.33
C ASP A 80 -41.58 18.12 -11.46
N TYR A 81 -41.38 17.14 -10.59
CA TYR A 81 -40.17 17.03 -9.81
C TYR A 81 -38.92 16.88 -10.66
N VAL A 82 -38.96 16.03 -11.69
CA VAL A 82 -37.82 15.82 -12.60
C VAL A 82 -37.53 17.11 -13.40
N LEU A 83 -38.56 17.82 -13.87
CA LEU A 83 -38.39 19.07 -14.59
C LEU A 83 -37.85 20.19 -13.66
N ASP A 84 -38.26 20.20 -12.40
CA ASP A 84 -37.76 21.16 -11.42
C ASP A 84 -36.25 20.99 -11.16
N LEU A 85 -35.73 19.78 -11.26
CA LEU A 85 -34.29 19.53 -11.07
C LEU A 85 -33.41 20.33 -12.03
N ILE A 86 -33.87 20.57 -13.26
CA ILE A 86 -33.13 21.40 -14.25
C ILE A 86 -32.95 22.82 -13.73
N HIS A 87 -33.93 23.37 -13.01
CA HIS A 87 -33.87 24.72 -12.48
C HIS A 87 -32.83 24.85 -11.35
N TRP A 88 -32.42 23.73 -10.75
CA TRP A 88 -31.36 23.70 -9.74
C TRP A 88 -29.95 23.64 -10.35
N ALA A 89 -29.83 23.33 -11.66
CA ALA A 89 -28.53 23.36 -12.33
C ALA A 89 -28.03 24.81 -12.40
N PRO A 90 -26.78 25.08 -12.02
CA PRO A 90 -26.21 26.44 -12.11
C PRO A 90 -26.15 26.92 -13.59
N ALA A 91 -26.28 28.22 -13.82
CA ALA A 91 -26.21 28.80 -15.16
C ALA A 91 -24.83 28.58 -15.84
N ALA A 92 -23.75 28.42 -15.08
CA ALA A 92 -22.40 28.08 -15.54
C ALA A 92 -22.01 26.69 -15.04
N ALA A 93 -22.84 25.69 -15.29
CA ALA A 93 -22.69 24.34 -14.74
C ALA A 93 -21.33 23.69 -15.10
N ASP A 94 -20.84 23.91 -16.31
CA ASP A 94 -19.54 23.46 -16.81
C ASP A 94 -18.34 24.05 -16.06
N VAL A 95 -18.48 25.25 -15.48
CA VAL A 95 -17.41 25.91 -14.70
C VAL A 95 -17.45 25.52 -13.23
N VAL A 96 -18.63 25.23 -12.68
CA VAL A 96 -18.81 25.04 -11.23
C VAL A 96 -19.08 23.59 -10.83
N VAL A 97 -19.16 22.64 -11.76
CA VAL A 97 -19.46 21.22 -11.47
C VAL A 97 -18.54 20.64 -10.41
N ASP A 98 -17.25 20.91 -10.47
CA ASP A 98 -16.28 20.45 -9.47
C ASP A 98 -16.59 20.95 -8.07
N THR A 99 -17.04 22.20 -7.93
CA THR A 99 -17.42 22.80 -6.63
C THR A 99 -18.62 22.06 -6.03
N TYR A 100 -19.63 21.74 -6.84
CA TYR A 100 -20.80 21.01 -6.38
C TYR A 100 -20.49 19.54 -6.06
N VAL A 101 -19.66 18.89 -6.87
CA VAL A 101 -19.19 17.53 -6.60
C VAL A 101 -18.36 17.49 -5.30
N GLN A 102 -17.47 18.46 -5.08
CA GLN A 102 -16.73 18.57 -3.82
C GLN A 102 -17.66 18.75 -2.62
N ALA A 103 -18.69 19.59 -2.73
CA ALA A 103 -19.67 19.77 -1.66
C ALA A 103 -20.49 18.49 -1.38
N LEU A 104 -20.77 17.68 -2.39
CA LEU A 104 -21.41 16.37 -2.23
C LEU A 104 -20.48 15.37 -1.54
N GLU A 105 -19.22 15.29 -1.95
CA GLU A 105 -18.16 14.46 -1.33
C GLU A 105 -17.97 14.82 0.14
N ASP A 106 -17.88 16.10 0.47
CA ASP A 106 -17.74 16.59 1.85
C ASP A 106 -18.95 16.20 2.70
N SER A 107 -20.16 16.36 2.15
CA SER A 107 -21.39 15.97 2.84
C SER A 107 -21.46 14.46 3.06
N TYR A 108 -21.10 13.67 2.07
CA TYR A 108 -21.05 12.21 2.17
C TYR A 108 -20.03 11.77 3.24
N THR A 109 -18.84 12.35 3.21
CA THR A 109 -17.78 12.05 4.17
C THR A 109 -18.24 12.36 5.60
N LYS A 110 -18.89 13.51 5.80
CA LYS A 110 -19.44 13.87 7.11
C LYS A 110 -20.47 12.84 7.60
N ARG A 111 -21.39 12.41 6.75
CA ARG A 111 -22.37 11.35 7.09
C ARG A 111 -21.69 10.03 7.43
N MET A 112 -20.64 9.65 6.67
CA MET A 112 -19.87 8.44 6.96
C MET A 112 -19.14 8.53 8.31
N MET A 113 -18.60 9.70 8.66
CA MET A 113 -17.97 9.93 9.97
C MET A 113 -19.00 9.84 11.10
N GLU A 114 -20.19 10.44 10.93
CA GLU A 114 -21.28 10.38 11.90
C GLU A 114 -21.78 8.94 12.09
N ALA A 115 -21.95 8.19 10.99
CA ALA A 115 -22.33 6.76 11.04
C ALA A 115 -21.26 5.90 11.73
N THR A 116 -19.98 6.17 11.44
CA THR A 116 -18.85 5.50 12.10
C THR A 116 -18.84 5.77 13.60
N HIS A 117 -19.03 7.04 14.00
CA HIS A 117 -19.12 7.42 15.40
C HIS A 117 -20.27 6.71 16.13
N ALA A 118 -21.46 6.67 15.52
CA ALA A 118 -22.61 5.96 16.06
C ALA A 118 -22.35 4.45 16.21
N ARG A 119 -21.70 3.84 15.20
CA ARG A 119 -21.34 2.41 15.22
C ARG A 119 -20.33 2.09 16.32
N VAL A 120 -19.31 2.92 16.50
CA VAL A 120 -18.34 2.81 17.60
C VAL A 120 -19.06 2.88 18.96
N GLY A 121 -19.98 3.84 19.11
CA GLY A 121 -20.82 3.93 20.32
C GLY A 121 -21.62 2.67 20.61
N GLN A 122 -22.21 2.03 19.60
CA GLN A 122 -22.92 0.75 19.72
C GLN A 122 -21.98 -0.38 20.16
N LEU A 123 -20.81 -0.50 19.56
CA LEU A 123 -19.82 -1.55 19.89
C LEU A 123 -19.32 -1.42 21.34
N LEU A 124 -19.07 -0.18 21.79
CA LEU A 124 -18.70 0.11 23.17
C LEU A 124 -19.84 -0.27 24.14
N GLY A 125 -21.09 0.02 23.77
CA GLY A 125 -22.28 -0.33 24.57
C GLY A 125 -22.59 -1.83 24.60
N ALA A 126 -22.18 -2.57 23.56
CA ALA A 126 -22.35 -4.02 23.47
C ALA A 126 -21.28 -4.83 24.23
N ASN A 127 -20.34 -4.15 24.89
CA ASN A 127 -19.23 -4.76 25.64
C ASN A 127 -18.34 -5.68 24.79
N GLU A 128 -18.18 -5.33 23.50
CA GLU A 128 -17.28 -6.02 22.58
C GLU A 128 -15.82 -5.89 23.01
N SER A 129 -14.96 -6.82 22.56
CA SER A 129 -13.55 -6.76 22.90
C SER A 129 -12.89 -5.52 22.25
N PRO A 130 -11.93 -4.86 22.95
CA PRO A 130 -11.20 -3.71 22.38
C PRO A 130 -10.58 -4.02 21.02
N GLU A 131 -10.11 -5.25 20.79
CA GLU A 131 -9.54 -5.70 19.53
C GLU A 131 -10.57 -5.70 18.39
N ASN A 132 -11.79 -6.20 18.65
CA ASN A 132 -12.86 -6.20 17.67
C ASN A 132 -13.32 -4.77 17.33
N ILE A 133 -13.44 -3.92 18.36
CA ILE A 133 -13.78 -2.50 18.17
C ILE A 133 -12.75 -1.82 17.29
N LEU A 134 -11.45 -1.99 17.58
CA LEU A 134 -10.36 -1.38 16.79
C LEU A 134 -10.33 -1.91 15.36
N HIS A 135 -10.60 -3.19 15.15
CA HIS A 135 -10.68 -3.78 13.80
C HIS A 135 -11.81 -3.13 12.99
N GLU A 136 -13.01 -3.07 13.56
CA GLU A 136 -14.19 -2.49 12.90
C GLU A 136 -13.99 -0.98 12.61
N VAL A 137 -13.46 -0.24 13.59
CA VAL A 137 -13.13 1.19 13.42
C VAL A 137 -12.15 1.41 12.27
N ARG A 138 -11.07 0.62 12.20
CA ARG A 138 -10.08 0.71 11.11
C ARG A 138 -10.72 0.44 9.75
N SER A 139 -11.57 -0.59 9.65
CA SER A 139 -12.31 -0.91 8.43
C SER A 139 -13.20 0.25 7.97
N LEU A 140 -13.98 0.83 8.88
CA LEU A 140 -14.88 1.94 8.58
C LEU A 140 -14.10 3.20 8.14
N TRP A 141 -12.98 3.54 8.81
CA TRP A 141 -12.14 4.67 8.45
C TRP A 141 -11.41 4.50 7.12
N SER A 142 -11.01 3.27 6.77
CA SER A 142 -10.38 3.01 5.47
C SER A 142 -11.32 3.32 4.29
N ASN A 143 -12.60 3.01 4.44
CA ASN A 143 -13.62 3.30 3.43
C ASN A 143 -13.82 4.81 3.22
N ILE A 144 -13.76 5.61 4.29
CA ILE A 144 -13.84 7.07 4.20
C ILE A 144 -12.64 7.64 3.42
N GLY A 145 -11.43 7.11 3.67
CA GLY A 145 -10.21 7.55 2.98
C GLY A 145 -10.16 7.23 1.48
N GLU A 146 -10.94 6.25 0.99
CA GLU A 146 -11.03 5.94 -0.44
C GLU A 146 -11.79 6.99 -1.24
N VAL A 147 -12.76 7.68 -0.64
CA VAL A 147 -13.55 8.72 -1.31
C VAL A 147 -12.68 9.91 -1.67
N TYR A 148 -11.75 10.30 -0.81
CA TYR A 148 -10.83 11.42 -1.08
C TYR A 148 -9.71 11.12 -2.08
N ARG A 149 -9.42 9.84 -2.38
CA ARG A 149 -8.32 9.43 -3.25
C ARG A 149 -8.68 9.28 -4.73
N ARG A 150 -9.93 9.53 -5.11
CA ARG A 150 -10.41 9.32 -6.49
C ARG A 150 -10.24 10.50 -7.44
N ALA A 151 -9.78 11.66 -6.96
CA ALA A 151 -9.44 12.77 -7.84
C ALA A 151 -8.18 12.39 -8.64
N GLY A 152 -8.34 12.16 -9.94
CA GLY A 152 -7.21 11.92 -10.85
C GLY A 152 -6.25 13.12 -10.87
N THR A 153 -4.99 12.86 -11.17
CA THR A 153 -3.98 13.91 -11.27
C THR A 153 -4.22 14.73 -12.53
N GLN A 154 -4.44 16.03 -12.41
CA GLN A 154 -4.64 16.94 -13.55
C GLN A 154 -3.33 17.14 -14.33
N GLY A 155 -3.45 17.56 -15.61
CA GLY A 155 -2.32 17.69 -16.54
C GLY A 155 -1.13 18.48 -16.03
N ASP A 156 -1.36 19.61 -15.34
CA ASP A 156 -0.29 20.41 -14.75
C ASP A 156 0.45 19.69 -13.62
N ALA A 157 -0.27 18.92 -12.79
CA ALA A 157 0.33 18.11 -11.74
C ALA A 157 1.08 16.91 -12.32
N LEU A 158 0.60 16.31 -13.43
CA LEU A 158 1.33 15.28 -14.18
C LEU A 158 2.61 15.82 -14.77
N LEU A 159 2.58 17.01 -15.35
CA LEU A 159 3.77 17.68 -15.88
C LEU A 159 4.76 18.00 -14.76
N GLY A 160 4.30 18.54 -13.63
CA GLY A 160 5.11 18.80 -12.44
C GLY A 160 5.78 17.54 -11.92
N ALA A 161 5.03 16.45 -11.73
CA ALA A 161 5.57 15.16 -11.32
C ALA A 161 6.61 14.62 -12.33
N PHE A 162 6.36 14.77 -13.63
CA PHE A 162 7.31 14.34 -14.66
C PHE A 162 8.58 15.18 -14.66
N THR A 163 8.50 16.51 -14.47
CA THR A 163 9.69 17.37 -14.39
C THR A 163 10.51 17.08 -13.15
N SER A 164 9.88 16.93 -11.96
CA SER A 164 10.59 16.50 -10.74
C SER A 164 11.29 15.15 -10.94
N TRP A 165 10.63 14.23 -11.64
CA TRP A 165 11.25 12.94 -11.98
C TRP A 165 12.48 13.09 -12.90
N LEU A 166 12.45 13.98 -13.90
CA LEU A 166 13.59 14.27 -14.77
C LEU A 166 14.75 14.93 -14.01
N ASP A 167 14.46 15.75 -13.03
CA ASP A 167 15.43 16.46 -12.20
C ASP A 167 16.03 15.56 -11.10
N GLY A 168 15.57 14.31 -10.98
CA GLY A 168 16.05 13.35 -9.97
C GLY A 168 15.57 13.65 -8.55
N GLU A 169 14.51 14.46 -8.39
CA GLU A 169 13.94 14.83 -7.10
C GLU A 169 13.03 13.74 -6.51
N ASP A 170 12.81 12.64 -7.21
CA ASP A 170 11.83 11.59 -6.88
C ASP A 170 12.22 10.66 -5.72
N GLY A 171 13.23 11.04 -4.93
CA GLY A 171 13.51 10.35 -3.67
C GLY A 171 13.96 8.89 -3.84
N PHE A 172 14.70 8.57 -4.90
CA PHE A 172 15.35 7.26 -5.03
C PHE A 172 16.40 7.08 -3.95
N PHE A 173 16.34 5.94 -3.27
CA PHE A 173 17.41 5.53 -2.37
C PHE A 173 18.30 4.52 -3.07
N ALA A 174 19.60 4.80 -3.14
CA ALA A 174 20.54 3.82 -3.66
C ALA A 174 20.52 2.56 -2.80
N THR A 175 20.62 1.38 -3.42
CA THR A 175 20.90 0.18 -2.64
C THR A 175 22.35 0.22 -2.16
N PRO A 176 22.70 -0.48 -1.07
CA PRO A 176 24.10 -0.58 -0.62
C PRO A 176 25.04 -1.32 -1.61
N TRP A 177 24.50 -1.81 -2.72
CA TRP A 177 25.21 -2.66 -3.70
C TRP A 177 25.16 -2.07 -5.09
N GLU A 178 26.29 -1.61 -5.59
CA GLU A 178 26.38 -0.95 -6.90
C GLU A 178 25.89 -1.86 -8.05
N GLN A 179 26.22 -3.15 -7.99
CA GLN A 179 25.79 -4.11 -9.01
C GLN A 179 24.26 -4.23 -9.08
N ILE A 180 23.57 -4.11 -7.94
CA ILE A 180 22.11 -4.15 -7.87
C ILE A 180 21.54 -2.81 -8.33
N ASN A 181 22.16 -1.68 -7.97
CA ASN A 181 21.75 -0.36 -8.46
C ASN A 181 21.74 -0.28 -9.98
N ARG A 182 22.75 -0.85 -10.66
CA ARG A 182 22.79 -0.89 -12.13
C ARG A 182 21.61 -1.65 -12.76
N LEU A 183 20.91 -2.49 -12.00
CA LEU A 183 19.77 -3.25 -12.50
C LEU A 183 18.42 -2.60 -12.13
N ILE A 184 18.30 -2.07 -10.91
CA ILE A 184 17.02 -1.61 -10.38
C ILE A 184 16.96 -0.10 -10.14
N ASP A 185 18.05 0.65 -10.36
CA ASP A 185 18.19 2.08 -10.12
C ASP A 185 17.79 2.50 -8.68
N GLY A 186 18.00 1.62 -7.68
CA GLY A 186 17.65 1.88 -6.29
C GLY A 186 16.21 1.55 -5.90
N TRP A 187 15.83 1.98 -4.69
CA TRP A 187 14.51 1.80 -4.11
C TRP A 187 13.61 2.98 -4.49
N ARG A 188 12.59 2.74 -5.29
CA ARG A 188 11.67 3.78 -5.77
C ARG A 188 10.44 3.91 -4.89
N PRO A 189 10.00 5.13 -4.54
CA PRO A 189 8.71 5.37 -3.90
C PRO A 189 7.57 4.68 -4.66
N GLY A 190 6.60 4.14 -3.93
CA GLY A 190 5.48 3.40 -4.52
C GLY A 190 5.85 2.02 -5.09
N GLY A 191 7.12 1.59 -4.98
CA GLY A 191 7.59 0.30 -5.46
C GLY A 191 7.41 -0.82 -4.43
N LEU A 192 6.89 -1.99 -4.89
CA LEU A 192 6.94 -3.23 -4.13
C LEU A 192 8.12 -4.08 -4.62
N TYR A 193 9.06 -4.33 -3.73
CA TYR A 193 10.23 -5.17 -3.93
C TYR A 193 10.07 -6.47 -3.15
N VAL A 194 10.33 -7.60 -3.79
CA VAL A 194 10.27 -8.91 -3.14
C VAL A 194 11.66 -9.54 -3.17
N ALA A 195 12.18 -9.93 -1.99
CA ALA A 195 13.41 -10.70 -1.89
C ALA A 195 13.10 -12.13 -1.44
N GLY A 196 13.29 -13.09 -2.34
CA GLY A 196 13.05 -14.51 -2.12
C GLY A 196 14.32 -15.27 -1.82
N ALA A 197 14.34 -16.06 -0.72
CA ALA A 197 15.45 -16.91 -0.36
C ALA A 197 14.99 -18.24 0.26
N ARG A 198 15.84 -19.26 0.24
CA ARG A 198 15.69 -20.46 1.07
C ARG A 198 16.00 -20.12 2.55
N PRO A 199 15.54 -20.98 3.50
CA PRO A 199 15.99 -20.84 4.89
C PRO A 199 17.53 -20.78 4.97
N GLY A 200 18.04 -19.79 5.72
CA GLY A 200 19.48 -19.54 5.83
C GLY A 200 20.11 -18.86 4.60
N GLY A 201 19.33 -18.43 3.61
CA GLY A 201 19.79 -17.74 2.39
C GLY A 201 19.92 -16.22 2.54
N PHE A 202 20.16 -15.72 3.73
CA PHE A 202 20.49 -14.33 4.05
C PHE A 202 19.43 -13.28 3.71
N LYS A 203 18.14 -13.65 3.49
CA LYS A 203 17.06 -12.71 3.18
C LYS A 203 16.99 -11.52 4.17
N SER A 204 16.99 -11.83 5.48
CA SER A 204 16.90 -10.81 6.54
C SER A 204 18.16 -9.95 6.62
N ALA A 205 19.36 -10.52 6.34
CA ALA A 205 20.61 -9.76 6.32
C ALA A 205 20.60 -8.70 5.21
N ILE A 206 20.16 -9.07 4.00
CA ILE A 206 20.00 -8.17 2.86
C ILE A 206 18.97 -7.07 3.18
N ALA A 207 17.82 -7.44 3.75
CA ALA A 207 16.79 -6.47 4.09
C ALA A 207 17.25 -5.48 5.18
N LEU A 208 17.92 -5.95 6.21
CA LEU A 208 18.45 -5.09 7.27
C LEU A 208 19.57 -4.18 6.76
N GLN A 209 20.42 -4.66 5.86
CA GLN A 209 21.46 -3.83 5.24
C GLN A 209 20.84 -2.76 4.33
N ALA A 210 19.80 -3.09 3.57
CA ALA A 210 19.01 -2.13 2.80
C ALA A 210 18.35 -1.08 3.71
N ALA A 211 17.69 -1.53 4.79
CA ALA A 211 17.06 -0.67 5.79
C ALA A 211 18.06 0.30 6.44
N LEU A 212 19.25 -0.20 6.82
CA LEU A 212 20.29 0.62 7.39
C LEU A 212 20.78 1.71 6.40
N GLY A 213 20.93 1.36 5.12
CA GLY A 213 21.30 2.32 4.09
C GLY A 213 20.27 3.44 3.94
N VAL A 214 18.99 3.11 3.87
CA VAL A 214 17.90 4.10 3.77
C VAL A 214 17.76 4.94 5.05
N ALA A 215 17.99 4.32 6.23
CA ALA A 215 17.87 4.99 7.52
C ALA A 215 18.88 6.13 7.73
N LEU A 216 19.96 6.18 6.94
CA LEU A 216 20.88 7.32 6.94
C LEU A 216 20.26 8.61 6.36
N GLU A 217 19.21 8.49 5.57
CA GLU A 217 18.56 9.60 4.89
C GLU A 217 17.12 9.83 5.34
N LYS A 218 16.35 8.74 5.56
CA LYS A 218 14.93 8.82 5.90
C LYS A 218 14.47 7.71 6.86
N PRO A 219 13.36 7.91 7.59
CA PRO A 219 12.83 6.93 8.54
C PRO A 219 12.48 5.60 7.89
N VAL A 220 12.70 4.51 8.63
CA VAL A 220 12.41 3.14 8.20
C VAL A 220 11.53 2.43 9.21
N ALA A 221 10.47 1.79 8.72
CA ALA A 221 9.60 0.91 9.50
C ALA A 221 9.89 -0.56 9.18
N ILE A 222 10.25 -1.36 10.18
CA ILE A 222 10.56 -2.79 10.04
C ILE A 222 9.52 -3.59 10.83
N SER A 223 8.74 -4.43 10.13
CA SER A 223 7.90 -5.45 10.76
C SER A 223 8.66 -6.78 10.74
N SER A 224 9.23 -7.14 11.89
CA SER A 224 10.06 -8.33 12.09
C SER A 224 9.23 -9.45 12.72
N LEU A 225 8.73 -10.37 11.89
CA LEU A 225 7.83 -11.45 12.32
C LEU A 225 8.59 -12.73 12.72
N GLU A 226 9.87 -12.81 12.38
CA GLU A 226 10.75 -13.95 12.67
C GLU A 226 11.73 -13.67 13.81
N MET A 227 12.11 -12.41 14.01
CA MET A 227 13.20 -12.03 14.90
C MET A 227 12.76 -10.97 15.92
N SER A 228 13.26 -11.07 17.14
CA SER A 228 13.09 -10.04 18.18
C SER A 228 13.86 -8.76 17.84
N CYS A 229 13.46 -7.63 18.45
CA CYS A 229 14.20 -6.37 18.35
C CYS A 229 15.68 -6.53 18.72
N GLN A 230 16.00 -7.38 19.69
CA GLN A 230 17.40 -7.67 20.10
C GLN A 230 18.18 -8.37 18.98
N GLU A 231 17.55 -9.34 18.29
CA GLU A 231 18.19 -10.02 17.16
C GLU A 231 18.37 -9.10 15.97
N VAL A 232 17.38 -8.23 15.68
CA VAL A 232 17.48 -7.20 14.65
C VAL A 232 18.65 -6.27 14.95
N MET A 233 18.74 -5.72 16.16
CA MET A 233 19.86 -4.86 16.59
C MET A 233 21.20 -5.58 16.47
N SER A 234 21.30 -6.82 16.92
CA SER A 234 22.53 -7.61 16.86
C SER A 234 23.01 -7.82 15.41
N ARG A 235 22.07 -8.01 14.46
CA ARG A 235 22.40 -8.14 13.05
C ARG A 235 22.82 -6.80 12.45
N LEU A 236 22.15 -5.70 12.78
CA LEU A 236 22.54 -4.35 12.36
C LEU A 236 23.95 -3.99 12.86
N VAL A 237 24.29 -4.31 14.12
CA VAL A 237 25.63 -4.14 14.68
C VAL A 237 26.66 -4.99 13.90
N SER A 238 26.34 -6.26 13.59
CA SER A 238 27.19 -7.12 12.77
C SER A 238 27.42 -6.55 11.36
N VAL A 239 26.39 -5.94 10.75
CA VAL A 239 26.50 -5.23 9.47
C VAL A 239 27.43 -4.02 9.62
N ARG A 240 27.18 -3.16 10.61
CA ARG A 240 27.90 -1.90 10.81
C ARG A 240 29.38 -2.10 11.08
N LEU A 241 29.72 -3.10 11.90
CA LEU A 241 31.12 -3.41 12.29
C LEU A 241 31.82 -4.39 11.35
N ARG A 242 31.08 -5.00 10.40
CA ARG A 242 31.59 -6.14 9.59
C ARG A 242 32.20 -7.23 10.48
N ALA A 243 31.60 -7.46 11.64
CA ALA A 243 32.05 -8.43 12.63
C ALA A 243 31.24 -9.73 12.51
N PRO A 244 31.85 -10.91 12.74
CA PRO A 244 31.14 -12.18 12.72
C PRO A 244 29.94 -12.18 13.66
N TYR A 245 28.75 -12.43 13.12
CA TYR A 245 27.48 -12.37 13.86
C TYR A 245 27.49 -13.25 15.11
N ARG A 246 28.10 -14.46 15.02
CA ARG A 246 28.24 -15.36 16.15
C ARG A 246 28.99 -14.72 17.35
N HIS A 247 29.95 -13.83 17.08
CA HIS A 247 30.69 -13.16 18.15
C HIS A 247 29.84 -12.08 18.83
N VAL A 248 29.00 -11.40 18.08
CA VAL A 248 28.08 -10.38 18.61
C VAL A 248 27.09 -11.00 19.60
N ILE A 249 26.53 -12.19 19.29
CA ILE A 249 25.47 -12.83 20.09
C ILE A 249 26.01 -13.76 21.20
N ALA A 250 27.19 -14.41 21.01
CA ALA A 250 27.67 -15.44 21.92
C ALA A 250 28.52 -14.92 23.09
N GLY A 251 28.70 -13.60 23.21
CA GLY A 251 29.48 -13.00 24.30
C GLY A 251 30.98 -13.21 24.18
N GLY A 252 31.49 -13.69 23.04
CA GLY A 252 32.93 -13.97 22.80
C GLY A 252 33.75 -12.74 22.41
N LEU A 253 33.22 -11.52 22.63
CA LEU A 253 33.88 -10.26 22.34
C LEU A 253 34.89 -9.92 23.44
N THR A 254 36.10 -9.48 23.06
CA THR A 254 37.02 -8.80 23.97
C THR A 254 36.38 -7.49 24.47
N GLN A 255 36.95 -6.89 25.55
CA GLN A 255 36.39 -5.63 26.05
C GLN A 255 36.37 -4.54 24.97
N ALA A 256 37.46 -4.36 24.22
CA ALA A 256 37.49 -3.40 23.11
C ALA A 256 36.41 -3.63 22.03
N GLN A 257 36.20 -4.91 21.63
CA GLN A 257 35.15 -5.26 20.67
C GLN A 257 33.74 -5.04 21.24
N ARG A 258 33.56 -5.23 22.55
CA ARG A 258 32.31 -4.91 23.24
C ARG A 258 32.03 -3.41 23.22
N ASP A 259 33.05 -2.61 23.52
CA ASP A 259 32.97 -1.14 23.50
C ASP A 259 32.62 -0.64 22.07
N ASP A 260 33.24 -1.25 21.03
CA ASP A 260 32.89 -0.99 19.63
C ASP A 260 31.46 -1.38 19.31
N ALA A 261 31.00 -2.53 19.79
CA ALA A 261 29.63 -2.99 19.57
C ALA A 261 28.58 -2.08 20.24
N VAL A 262 28.85 -1.63 21.46
CA VAL A 262 28.00 -0.67 22.18
C VAL A 262 27.96 0.65 21.44
N ARG A 263 29.10 1.16 20.99
CA ARG A 263 29.15 2.40 20.19
C ARG A 263 28.35 2.29 18.90
N ALA A 264 28.53 1.20 18.12
CA ALA A 264 27.76 0.96 16.92
C ALA A 264 26.26 0.82 17.20
N ALA A 265 25.86 0.16 18.28
CA ALA A 265 24.46 0.06 18.69
C ALA A 265 23.87 1.43 19.06
N THR A 266 24.67 2.29 19.73
CA THR A 266 24.25 3.67 20.04
C THR A 266 24.05 4.49 18.77
N GLU A 267 25.00 4.44 17.83
CA GLU A 267 24.87 5.10 16.52
C GLU A 267 23.62 4.63 15.75
N ILE A 268 23.33 3.33 15.76
CA ILE A 268 22.16 2.75 15.11
C ILE A 268 20.87 3.20 15.82
N ALA A 269 20.89 3.30 17.16
CA ALA A 269 19.72 3.74 17.93
C ALA A 269 19.35 5.22 17.71
N GLU A 270 20.30 6.03 17.25
CA GLU A 270 20.07 7.43 16.84
C GLU A 270 19.44 7.54 15.45
N LEU A 271 19.52 6.49 14.63
CA LEU A 271 18.86 6.45 13.32
C LEU A 271 17.34 6.29 13.48
N PRO A 272 16.55 6.86 12.56
CA PRO A 272 15.09 6.77 12.60
C PRO A 272 14.60 5.38 12.12
N ILE A 273 14.99 4.33 12.83
CA ILE A 273 14.56 2.96 12.57
C ILE A 273 13.57 2.54 13.64
N SER A 274 12.36 2.17 13.23
CA SER A 274 11.34 1.62 14.11
C SER A 274 11.11 0.14 13.80
N VAL A 275 11.15 -0.71 14.83
CA VAL A 275 10.98 -2.16 14.70
C VAL A 275 9.73 -2.61 15.46
N ASP A 276 8.83 -3.31 14.77
CA ASP A 276 7.69 -4.03 15.35
C ASP A 276 7.99 -5.54 15.30
N ASP A 277 8.23 -6.15 16.45
CA ASP A 277 8.55 -7.58 16.61
C ASP A 277 7.41 -8.38 17.30
N ARG A 278 6.20 -7.80 17.31
CA ARG A 278 5.03 -8.48 17.88
C ARG A 278 4.69 -9.74 17.09
N SER A 279 4.25 -10.79 17.77
CA SER A 279 3.71 -11.99 17.13
C SER A 279 2.27 -11.74 16.65
N GLY A 280 1.89 -12.39 15.56
CA GLY A 280 0.52 -12.32 15.04
C GLY A 280 0.17 -11.02 14.31
N VAL A 281 1.17 -10.27 13.85
CA VAL A 281 1.00 -9.03 13.10
C VAL A 281 0.19 -9.27 11.81
N THR A 282 -0.81 -8.43 11.59
CA THR A 282 -1.65 -8.41 10.39
C THR A 282 -1.14 -7.34 9.41
N ILE A 283 -1.67 -7.34 8.20
CA ILE A 283 -1.35 -6.28 7.20
C ILE A 283 -1.76 -4.89 7.68
N ASP A 284 -2.85 -4.80 8.47
CA ASP A 284 -3.30 -3.53 9.05
C ASP A 284 -2.37 -3.05 10.16
N ASP A 285 -1.76 -3.95 10.92
CA ASP A 285 -0.73 -3.60 11.90
C ASP A 285 0.52 -3.05 11.22
N VAL A 286 0.98 -3.68 10.12
CA VAL A 286 2.09 -3.15 9.31
C VAL A 286 1.78 -1.75 8.81
N ARG A 287 0.56 -1.54 8.29
CA ARG A 287 0.10 -0.23 7.80
C ARG A 287 0.04 0.79 8.94
N ALA A 288 -0.48 0.42 10.09
CA ALA A 288 -0.57 1.30 11.26
C ALA A 288 0.82 1.70 11.78
N HIS A 289 1.75 0.74 11.85
CA HIS A 289 3.13 0.99 12.25
C HIS A 289 3.82 1.95 11.26
N ALA A 290 3.75 1.68 9.97
CA ALA A 290 4.33 2.53 8.93
C ALA A 290 3.77 3.98 8.96
N ARG A 291 2.45 4.12 9.15
CA ARG A 291 1.81 5.44 9.32
C ARG A 291 2.26 6.16 10.58
N ALA A 292 2.44 5.45 11.69
CA ALA A 292 2.93 6.03 12.94
C ALA A 292 4.35 6.57 12.77
N VAL A 293 5.25 5.83 12.10
CA VAL A 293 6.61 6.29 11.78
C VAL A 293 6.57 7.51 10.87
N LYS A 294 5.77 7.46 9.79
CA LYS A 294 5.59 8.63 8.89
C LYS A 294 5.08 9.86 9.63
N HIS A 295 4.10 9.68 10.51
CA HIS A 295 3.54 10.79 11.30
C HIS A 295 4.57 11.37 12.29
N GLN A 296 5.35 10.51 12.96
CA GLN A 296 6.34 10.92 13.96
C GLN A 296 7.49 11.73 13.33
N HIS A 297 7.92 11.36 12.13
CA HIS A 297 9.10 11.94 11.48
C HIS A 297 8.77 12.86 10.28
N GLY A 298 7.49 12.96 9.89
CA GLY A 298 7.04 13.76 8.74
C GLY A 298 7.24 13.08 7.39
N ASP A 299 8.01 11.98 7.32
CA ASP A 299 8.32 11.25 6.10
C ASP A 299 8.56 9.76 6.39
N LEU A 300 8.69 8.95 5.31
CA LEU A 300 8.98 7.51 5.41
C LEU A 300 9.83 7.07 4.22
N GLY A 301 11.03 6.57 4.49
CA GLY A 301 11.98 6.13 3.47
C GLY A 301 11.76 4.70 2.99
N MET A 302 11.38 3.77 3.87
CA MET A 302 11.18 2.36 3.52
C MET A 302 10.31 1.62 4.53
N ILE A 303 9.55 0.65 4.04
CA ILE A 303 8.89 -0.38 4.87
C ILE A 303 9.55 -1.73 4.58
N VAL A 304 9.94 -2.45 5.62
CA VAL A 304 10.46 -3.82 5.53
C VAL A 304 9.51 -4.79 6.23
N VAL A 305 9.19 -5.92 5.57
CA VAL A 305 8.36 -7.00 6.14
C VAL A 305 9.13 -8.31 6.09
N ASP A 306 9.53 -8.85 7.23
CA ASP A 306 10.29 -10.10 7.35
C ASP A 306 9.51 -11.15 8.16
N TYR A 307 8.83 -12.10 7.52
CA TYR A 307 8.56 -12.36 6.14
C TYR A 307 7.05 -12.66 5.95
N LEU A 308 6.56 -12.51 4.72
CA LEU A 308 5.12 -12.55 4.37
C LEU A 308 4.36 -13.78 4.90
N GLN A 309 4.99 -14.95 4.86
CA GLN A 309 4.34 -16.20 5.28
C GLN A 309 4.19 -16.34 6.81
N LEU A 310 4.68 -15.41 7.62
CA LEU A 310 4.41 -15.35 9.06
C LEU A 310 3.30 -14.37 9.42
N MET A 311 2.88 -13.53 8.49
CA MET A 311 1.77 -12.61 8.74
C MET A 311 0.48 -13.36 9.07
N SER A 312 -0.26 -12.81 10.00
CA SER A 312 -1.57 -13.35 10.40
C SER A 312 -2.68 -12.77 9.53
N SER A 313 -3.64 -13.63 9.16
CA SER A 313 -4.91 -13.18 8.59
C SER A 313 -5.87 -12.73 9.71
N PRO A 314 -6.85 -11.88 9.40
CA PRO A 314 -7.91 -11.53 10.33
C PRO A 314 -8.59 -12.77 10.93
N ARG A 315 -9.04 -12.68 12.19
CA ARG A 315 -9.75 -13.79 12.86
C ARG A 315 -10.97 -14.20 12.05
N GLY A 316 -11.09 -15.52 11.80
CA GLY A 316 -12.21 -16.09 11.04
C GLY A 316 -11.98 -16.19 9.53
N ASP A 317 -10.85 -15.76 9.01
CA ASP A 317 -10.48 -15.97 7.62
C ASP A 317 -10.18 -17.45 7.37
N ARG A 318 -10.99 -18.08 6.51
CA ARG A 318 -10.89 -19.51 6.15
C ARG A 318 -10.35 -19.73 4.74
N ARG A 319 -9.90 -18.68 4.08
CA ARG A 319 -9.34 -18.77 2.73
C ARG A 319 -8.07 -19.64 2.71
N PRO A 320 -7.79 -20.34 1.61
CA PRO A 320 -6.51 -21.04 1.43
C PRO A 320 -5.32 -20.10 1.59
N ARG A 321 -4.21 -20.60 2.14
CA ARG A 321 -3.03 -19.78 2.45
C ARG A 321 -2.50 -18.97 1.27
N HIS A 322 -2.52 -19.53 0.07
CA HIS A 322 -2.06 -18.84 -1.13
C HIS A 322 -2.93 -17.62 -1.51
N GLU A 323 -4.24 -17.66 -1.24
CA GLU A 323 -5.12 -16.50 -1.45
C GLU A 323 -4.85 -15.39 -0.42
N ILE A 324 -4.56 -15.78 0.82
CA ILE A 324 -4.21 -14.84 1.89
C ILE A 324 -2.89 -14.13 1.56
N VAL A 325 -1.88 -14.86 1.10
CA VAL A 325 -0.58 -14.28 0.69
C VAL A 325 -0.75 -13.40 -0.55
N ALA A 326 -1.63 -13.76 -1.47
CA ALA A 326 -1.99 -12.94 -2.62
C ALA A 326 -2.61 -11.60 -2.19
N ASP A 327 -3.50 -11.64 -1.21
CA ASP A 327 -4.12 -10.44 -0.64
C ASP A 327 -3.07 -9.54 0.05
N PHE A 328 -2.16 -10.12 0.84
CA PHE A 328 -1.05 -9.38 1.45
C PHE A 328 -0.18 -8.69 0.40
N SER A 329 0.18 -9.40 -0.69
CA SER A 329 0.96 -8.84 -1.80
C SER A 329 0.30 -7.60 -2.38
N ARG A 330 -0.98 -7.72 -2.73
CA ARG A 330 -1.77 -6.61 -3.28
C ARG A 330 -1.85 -5.43 -2.30
N GLN A 331 -2.11 -5.70 -1.02
CA GLN A 331 -2.21 -4.65 0.00
C GLN A 331 -0.87 -3.96 0.27
N LEU A 332 0.25 -4.68 0.23
CA LEU A 332 1.59 -4.09 0.32
C LEU A 332 1.90 -3.20 -0.89
N LYS A 333 1.46 -3.60 -2.09
CA LYS A 333 1.61 -2.76 -3.28
C LYS A 333 0.79 -1.47 -3.18
N ILE A 334 -0.44 -1.55 -2.68
CA ILE A 334 -1.29 -0.38 -2.43
C ILE A 334 -0.62 0.51 -1.35
N MET A 335 -0.13 -0.09 -0.27
CA MET A 335 0.54 0.63 0.83
C MET A 335 1.78 1.39 0.35
N ALA A 336 2.58 0.79 -0.55
CA ALA A 336 3.73 1.47 -1.16
C ALA A 336 3.30 2.76 -1.88
N GLY A 337 2.22 2.70 -2.68
CA GLY A 337 1.65 3.86 -3.36
C GLY A 337 1.09 4.90 -2.39
N ASP A 338 0.27 4.47 -1.42
CA ASP A 338 -0.41 5.34 -0.46
C ASP A 338 0.56 6.11 0.45
N LEU A 339 1.65 5.47 0.84
CA LEU A 339 2.65 6.07 1.73
C LEU A 339 3.83 6.69 0.96
N GLU A 340 3.83 6.57 -0.38
CA GLU A 340 4.85 7.11 -1.27
C GLU A 340 6.27 6.66 -0.88
N CYS A 341 6.42 5.39 -0.48
CA CYS A 341 7.70 4.82 -0.09
C CYS A 341 7.88 3.41 -0.65
N PRO A 342 9.13 2.92 -0.85
CA PRO A 342 9.38 1.54 -1.21
C PRO A 342 9.00 0.58 -0.09
N VAL A 343 8.41 -0.56 -0.47
CA VAL A 343 8.15 -1.69 0.42
C VAL A 343 9.06 -2.85 0.01
N LEU A 344 9.90 -3.32 0.92
CA LEU A 344 10.71 -4.52 0.77
C LEU A 344 10.10 -5.67 1.57
N ALA A 345 9.46 -6.60 0.86
CA ALA A 345 8.84 -7.78 1.43
C ALA A 345 9.72 -9.02 1.23
N LEU A 346 9.96 -9.75 2.29
CA LEU A 346 10.72 -10.98 2.23
C LEU A 346 9.79 -12.17 2.05
N SER A 347 10.24 -13.14 1.24
CA SER A 347 9.49 -14.35 0.95
C SER A 347 10.38 -15.59 1.05
N GLN A 348 9.85 -16.65 1.62
CA GLN A 348 10.56 -17.92 1.67
C GLN A 348 10.30 -18.73 0.41
N LEU A 349 11.37 -19.25 -0.22
CA LEU A 349 11.27 -20.16 -1.36
C LEU A 349 10.90 -21.58 -0.90
N ASN A 350 10.16 -22.30 -1.74
CA ASN A 350 9.84 -23.69 -1.48
C ASN A 350 11.09 -24.60 -1.60
N ARG A 351 10.98 -25.85 -1.12
CA ARG A 351 12.10 -26.80 -1.08
C ARG A 351 12.56 -27.25 -2.48
N LEU A 352 11.68 -27.21 -3.48
CA LEU A 352 11.97 -27.58 -4.86
C LEU A 352 13.00 -26.66 -5.54
N ALA A 353 13.25 -25.48 -4.96
CA ALA A 353 14.33 -24.57 -5.38
C ALA A 353 15.76 -25.19 -5.26
N ALA A 354 15.88 -26.40 -4.72
CA ALA A 354 17.15 -27.12 -4.59
C ALA A 354 17.50 -28.00 -5.80
N GLU A 355 16.53 -28.33 -6.63
CA GLU A 355 16.68 -29.25 -7.75
C GLU A 355 16.84 -28.45 -9.05
N GLY A 356 18.04 -28.35 -9.62
CA GLY A 356 18.27 -27.77 -10.93
C GLY A 356 19.05 -26.45 -10.96
N SER A 357 18.82 -25.61 -11.95
CA SER A 357 19.59 -24.42 -12.36
C SER A 357 19.47 -23.18 -11.43
N GLY A 358 19.22 -23.38 -10.14
CA GLY A 358 19.10 -22.28 -9.14
C GLY A 358 17.66 -21.77 -8.95
N PRO A 359 17.46 -20.75 -8.08
CA PRO A 359 16.14 -20.25 -7.75
C PRO A 359 15.46 -19.57 -8.95
N SER A 360 14.14 -19.84 -9.11
CA SER A 360 13.28 -19.22 -10.11
C SER A 360 12.04 -18.63 -9.44
N MET A 361 11.32 -17.76 -10.15
CA MET A 361 10.06 -17.18 -9.64
C MET A 361 9.03 -18.25 -9.28
N ALA A 362 8.98 -19.38 -10.00
CA ALA A 362 8.11 -20.51 -9.69
C ALA A 362 8.35 -21.12 -8.29
N HIS A 363 9.50 -20.84 -7.69
CA HIS A 363 9.84 -21.30 -6.34
C HIS A 363 9.38 -20.34 -5.23
N LEU A 364 8.92 -19.14 -5.58
CA LEU A 364 8.27 -18.28 -4.60
C LEU A 364 6.99 -19.00 -4.13
N ARG A 365 6.93 -19.42 -2.89
CA ARG A 365 5.84 -20.20 -2.33
C ARG A 365 4.54 -19.39 -2.31
N GLU A 366 3.43 -19.96 -2.86
CA GLU A 366 2.09 -19.34 -2.84
C GLU A 366 1.94 -18.05 -3.68
N SER A 367 2.63 -17.89 -4.83
CA SER A 367 3.11 -16.60 -5.30
C SER A 367 2.79 -16.14 -6.71
N GLY A 368 1.80 -16.65 -7.39
CA GLY A 368 1.36 -16.05 -8.66
C GLY A 368 1.05 -14.54 -8.52
N ALA A 369 0.49 -14.14 -7.37
CA ALA A 369 0.19 -12.76 -7.08
C ALA A 369 1.44 -11.91 -6.78
N LEU A 370 2.42 -12.44 -6.01
CA LEU A 370 3.69 -11.74 -5.79
C LEU A 370 4.40 -11.44 -7.10
N GLU A 371 4.35 -12.39 -8.05
CA GLU A 371 4.89 -12.16 -9.38
C GLU A 371 4.14 -11.06 -10.12
N GLN A 372 2.83 -10.95 -9.98
CA GLN A 372 2.04 -9.91 -10.64
C GLN A 372 2.23 -8.53 -9.99
N ASP A 373 2.17 -8.43 -8.68
CA ASP A 373 2.12 -7.16 -7.95
C ASP A 373 3.50 -6.50 -7.81
N ALA A 374 4.57 -7.29 -7.61
CA ALA A 374 5.90 -6.76 -7.39
C ALA A 374 6.44 -5.96 -8.60
N ASN A 375 7.07 -4.85 -8.31
CA ASN A 375 7.85 -4.08 -9.29
C ASN A 375 9.17 -4.78 -9.60
N VAL A 376 9.83 -5.29 -8.57
CA VAL A 376 11.11 -6.00 -8.66
C VAL A 376 11.04 -7.27 -7.83
N ILE A 377 11.60 -8.37 -8.37
CA ILE A 377 11.78 -9.63 -7.65
C ILE A 377 13.26 -9.99 -7.69
N MET A 378 13.85 -10.08 -6.51
CA MET A 378 15.21 -10.54 -6.29
C MET A 378 15.20 -11.95 -5.71
N LEU A 379 15.92 -12.88 -6.31
CA LEU A 379 16.10 -14.23 -5.83
C LEU A 379 17.53 -14.40 -5.32
N LEU A 380 17.64 -14.78 -4.06
CA LEU A 380 18.92 -14.90 -3.34
C LEU A 380 19.32 -16.37 -3.23
N SER A 381 20.57 -16.66 -3.54
CA SER A 381 21.13 -18.00 -3.37
C SER A 381 22.63 -17.98 -3.06
N CYS A 382 23.08 -18.91 -2.20
CA CYS A 382 24.50 -19.16 -2.07
C CYS A 382 24.90 -20.18 -3.18
N PRO A 383 25.93 -19.88 -3.99
CA PRO A 383 26.40 -20.84 -4.98
C PRO A 383 26.98 -22.10 -4.29
N GLU A 384 27.06 -23.18 -5.04
CA GLU A 384 27.67 -24.41 -4.54
C GLU A 384 29.19 -24.25 -4.40
N GLY A 385 29.71 -24.63 -3.24
CA GLY A 385 31.14 -24.64 -2.96
C GLY A 385 31.83 -25.92 -3.50
N PRO A 386 33.17 -25.98 -3.40
CA PRO A 386 33.95 -27.14 -3.88
C PRO A 386 33.60 -28.46 -3.18
N ASP A 387 33.03 -28.38 -1.99
CA ASP A 387 32.61 -29.53 -1.15
C ASP A 387 31.14 -29.94 -1.40
N GLY A 388 30.48 -29.36 -2.38
CA GLY A 388 29.05 -29.59 -2.68
C GLY A 388 28.08 -28.91 -1.72
N ASN A 389 28.58 -28.16 -0.73
CA ASN A 389 27.76 -27.39 0.20
C ASN A 389 27.58 -25.94 -0.28
N PRO A 390 26.50 -25.23 0.15
CA PRO A 390 26.34 -23.82 -0.17
C PRO A 390 27.49 -22.97 0.36
N ASN A 391 28.18 -22.25 -0.52
CA ASN A 391 29.23 -21.32 -0.16
C ASN A 391 28.61 -20.04 0.44
N LYS A 392 28.63 -19.95 1.77
CA LYS A 392 28.03 -18.83 2.52
C LYS A 392 28.85 -17.54 2.51
N GLU A 393 30.02 -17.56 1.89
CA GLU A 393 30.87 -16.36 1.72
C GLU A 393 30.45 -15.54 0.49
N VAL A 394 29.58 -16.12 -0.33
CA VAL A 394 29.11 -15.52 -1.58
C VAL A 394 27.58 -15.60 -1.64
N LEU A 395 26.95 -14.52 -2.08
CA LEU A 395 25.52 -14.43 -2.32
C LEU A 395 25.28 -14.02 -3.77
N ASP A 396 24.70 -14.88 -4.55
CA ASP A 396 24.18 -14.57 -5.87
C ASP A 396 22.80 -13.91 -5.72
N VAL A 397 22.64 -12.71 -6.27
CA VAL A 397 21.39 -11.98 -6.31
C VAL A 397 20.91 -11.93 -7.74
N LYS A 398 19.81 -12.59 -8.05
CA LYS A 398 19.19 -12.60 -9.38
C LYS A 398 17.97 -11.69 -9.38
N VAL A 399 18.01 -10.59 -10.12
CA VAL A 399 16.83 -9.77 -10.44
C VAL A 399 16.04 -10.53 -11.50
N ALA A 400 15.05 -11.32 -11.06
CA ALA A 400 14.25 -12.20 -11.91
C ALA A 400 13.09 -11.46 -12.59
N LYS A 401 12.64 -10.35 -11.98
CA LYS A 401 11.65 -9.42 -12.54
C LYS A 401 12.08 -8.00 -12.26
N ASN A 402 11.95 -7.13 -13.24
CA ASN A 402 12.03 -5.68 -13.10
C ASN A 402 11.07 -5.02 -14.09
N ARG A 403 10.07 -4.29 -13.59
CA ARG A 403 9.08 -3.63 -14.46
C ARG A 403 9.63 -2.41 -15.21
N GLN A 404 10.68 -1.79 -14.68
CA GLN A 404 11.17 -0.50 -15.16
C GLN A 404 12.60 -0.56 -15.70
N GLY A 405 13.20 -1.76 -15.74
CA GLY A 405 14.57 -1.92 -16.17
C GLY A 405 14.93 -3.36 -16.55
N PRO A 406 16.20 -3.65 -16.76
CA PRO A 406 16.66 -4.96 -17.13
C PRO A 406 16.55 -5.96 -15.99
N THR A 407 16.44 -7.24 -16.35
CA THR A 407 16.70 -8.36 -15.45
C THR A 407 18.18 -8.76 -15.56
N GLY A 408 18.69 -9.41 -14.53
CA GLY A 408 20.10 -9.79 -14.51
C GLY A 408 20.52 -10.38 -13.18
N GLY A 409 21.80 -10.42 -12.91
CA GLY A 409 22.36 -10.91 -11.65
C GLY A 409 23.58 -10.14 -11.21
N GLY A 410 23.77 -10.08 -9.91
CA GLY A 410 24.97 -9.58 -9.26
C GLY A 410 25.46 -10.60 -8.24
N ARG A 411 26.75 -10.55 -7.95
CA ARG A 411 27.38 -11.37 -6.93
C ARG A 411 27.92 -10.51 -5.82
N LEU A 412 27.49 -10.79 -4.60
CA LEU A 412 27.88 -10.07 -3.40
C LEU A 412 28.80 -10.97 -2.55
N ASN A 413 29.86 -10.37 -2.01
CA ASN A 413 30.80 -11.07 -1.13
C ASN A 413 30.45 -10.75 0.32
N ARG A 414 30.47 -11.76 1.16
CA ARG A 414 30.24 -11.62 2.60
C ARG A 414 31.45 -11.05 3.30
N ALA A 415 31.27 -9.99 4.06
CA ALA A 415 32.36 -9.36 4.80
C ALA A 415 32.65 -10.12 6.10
N ARG A 416 33.75 -10.89 6.16
CA ARG A 416 34.27 -11.49 7.40
C ARG A 416 33.26 -12.28 8.23
N ASP A 417 32.48 -13.17 7.66
CA ASP A 417 31.42 -13.91 8.37
C ASP A 417 30.36 -13.03 9.06
N SER A 418 30.30 -11.75 8.70
CA SER A 418 29.30 -10.81 9.23
C SER A 418 27.94 -10.99 8.55
N MET A 419 27.00 -10.12 8.88
CA MET A 419 25.72 -9.99 8.14
C MET A 419 25.80 -8.95 7.02
N ALA A 420 27.00 -8.38 6.72
CA ALA A 420 27.23 -7.44 5.65
C ALA A 420 27.65 -8.15 4.36
N PHE A 421 27.09 -7.71 3.25
CA PHE A 421 27.44 -8.13 1.89
C PHE A 421 27.90 -6.92 1.08
N GLU A 422 28.91 -7.12 0.23
CA GLU A 422 29.56 -6.07 -0.58
C GLU A 422 29.61 -6.51 -2.06
N GLY A 423 29.47 -5.57 -3.01
CA GLY A 423 29.52 -5.87 -4.44
C GLY A 423 29.23 -4.68 -5.33
#